data_46d089524f67daf4794ffb14e4c231be
#
_entry.id   46d089524f67daf4794ffb14e4c231be
#
_cell.length_a   1.000
_cell.length_b   1.000
_cell.length_c   1.000
_cell.angle_alpha   90.00
_cell.angle_beta   90.00
_cell.angle_gamma   90.00
#
_symmetry.space_group_name_H-M   'P 1'
#
loop_
_entity.id
_entity.type
_entity.pdbx_description
1 polymer ?
#
loop_
_entity_poly.entity_id
_entity_poly.type
_entity_poly.pdbx_seq_one_letter_code
_entity_poly.pdbx_strand_id
1 'polypeptide(L)'
;MAIYQGPTQYAHTVTQHCDWHQGLPTLSDEGVTVRSLLQRDAPFLLTHVCKPSVLRYVAPSPASVEGFRRFIGWTHAQRRKGLHVCFGIVPPGETRAVGIVQIWPLERDFSTAEWGFVLGDAYWGTGLFVRSARLVLDFAFGALGVSRLEARAVDANARGNGVFRKLGATREGVLRGGFRDGDEFRDHVMWSILAHEWTAVRSGARKVS
;
A
#
# COMPACT_ATOMS: atom_id res chain seq x y z
N MET A 1 35.36 -21.09 -26.39
CA MET A 1 34.65 -21.74 -25.26
C MET A 1 34.40 -20.66 -24.22
N ALA A 2 33.27 -19.96 -24.32
CA ALA A 2 32.92 -18.82 -23.47
C ALA A 2 31.95 -19.33 -22.39
N ILE A 3 32.33 -19.16 -21.13
CA ILE A 3 31.56 -19.56 -19.97
C ILE A 3 30.47 -18.52 -19.74
N TYR A 4 29.21 -18.92 -19.97
CA TYR A 4 28.02 -18.14 -19.67
C TYR A 4 27.86 -18.11 -18.14
N GLN A 5 28.09 -16.94 -17.52
CA GLN A 5 27.71 -16.69 -16.14
C GLN A 5 26.26 -16.21 -16.15
N GLY A 6 25.37 -17.07 -15.68
CA GLY A 6 23.95 -16.78 -15.53
C GLY A 6 23.69 -15.66 -14.51
N PRO A 7 22.51 -15.01 -14.57
CA PRO A 7 22.19 -13.88 -13.71
C PRO A 7 22.12 -14.32 -12.24
N THR A 8 22.72 -13.48 -11.40
CA THR A 8 22.73 -13.58 -9.94
C THR A 8 21.30 -13.73 -9.42
N GLN A 9 21.01 -14.85 -8.79
CA GLN A 9 19.75 -15.16 -8.13
C GLN A 9 19.56 -14.18 -6.97
N TYR A 10 18.67 -13.21 -7.13
CA TYR A 10 18.05 -12.55 -6.00
C TYR A 10 17.00 -13.52 -5.43
N ALA A 11 17.45 -14.37 -4.52
CA ALA A 11 16.57 -15.27 -3.78
C ALA A 11 15.83 -14.47 -2.71
N HIS A 12 14.68 -13.89 -3.06
CA HIS A 12 13.68 -13.53 -2.06
C HIS A 12 12.91 -14.79 -1.69
N THR A 13 13.40 -15.48 -0.66
CA THR A 13 12.72 -16.62 -0.06
C THR A 13 11.53 -16.11 0.76
N VAL A 14 10.38 -15.89 0.11
CA VAL A 14 9.08 -15.83 0.78
C VAL A 14 8.37 -17.15 0.48
N THR A 15 8.89 -18.24 1.04
CA THR A 15 8.25 -19.55 1.06
C THR A 15 8.19 -20.04 2.50
N GLN A 16 7.50 -19.30 3.35
CA GLN A 16 6.82 -19.84 4.51
C GLN A 16 5.37 -19.46 4.35
N HIS A 17 4.47 -20.44 4.49
CA HIS A 17 3.05 -20.18 4.66
C HIS A 17 2.86 -19.31 5.90
N CYS A 18 3.05 -18.00 5.73
CA CYS A 18 2.78 -17.04 6.77
C CYS A 18 1.27 -16.97 6.90
N ASP A 19 0.72 -17.55 7.97
CA ASP A 19 -0.68 -17.31 8.32
C ASP A 19 -0.83 -15.83 8.69
N TRP A 20 -1.09 -15.02 7.66
CA TRP A 20 -1.24 -13.59 7.79
C TRP A 20 -2.40 -13.18 8.72
N HIS A 21 -3.33 -14.10 9.03
CA HIS A 21 -4.38 -13.88 10.01
C HIS A 21 -3.79 -13.75 11.42
N GLN A 22 -2.74 -14.51 11.72
CA GLN A 22 -2.03 -14.45 13.03
C GLN A 22 -1.09 -13.25 13.11
N GLY A 23 -0.41 -12.89 12.01
CA GLY A 23 0.52 -11.76 11.96
C GLY A 23 0.96 -11.43 10.54
N LEU A 24 1.07 -10.13 10.23
CA LEU A 24 1.69 -9.73 8.97
C LEU A 24 3.20 -9.93 9.06
N PRO A 25 3.84 -10.38 7.98
CA PRO A 25 5.29 -10.42 7.91
C PRO A 25 5.87 -9.01 7.99
N THR A 26 7.08 -8.89 8.49
CA THR A 26 7.89 -7.69 8.29
C THR A 26 8.62 -7.85 6.97
N LEU A 27 8.36 -6.94 6.03
CA LEU A 27 8.96 -6.92 4.71
C LEU A 27 9.92 -5.73 4.62
N SER A 28 11.11 -5.93 4.07
CA SER A 28 12.13 -4.89 3.99
C SER A 28 12.88 -4.94 2.66
N ASP A 29 13.21 -3.76 2.13
CA ASP A 29 14.03 -3.57 0.94
C ASP A 29 14.75 -2.22 1.05
N GLU A 30 16.09 -2.21 0.82
CA GLU A 30 16.94 -1.00 0.87
C GLU A 30 16.69 -0.10 2.10
N GLY A 31 16.48 -0.71 3.28
CA GLY A 31 16.24 0.00 4.54
C GLY A 31 14.80 0.49 4.75
N VAL A 32 13.93 0.40 3.76
CA VAL A 32 12.49 0.62 3.94
C VAL A 32 11.89 -0.62 4.57
N THR A 33 11.04 -0.44 5.56
CA THR A 33 10.33 -1.54 6.23
C THR A 33 8.83 -1.31 6.19
N VAL A 34 8.06 -2.35 5.85
CA VAL A 34 6.61 -2.38 6.05
C VAL A 34 6.26 -3.53 7.00
N ARG A 35 5.46 -3.27 8.00
CA ARG A 35 5.11 -4.20 9.06
C ARG A 35 3.72 -3.92 9.63
N SER A 36 3.20 -4.83 10.44
CA SER A 36 2.01 -4.54 11.25
C SER A 36 2.20 -3.24 12.04
N LEU A 37 1.14 -2.43 12.15
CA LEU A 37 1.13 -1.27 13.02
C LEU A 37 1.27 -1.69 14.48
N LEU A 38 1.97 -0.89 15.26
CA LEU A 38 2.15 -1.06 16.69
C LEU A 38 1.50 0.12 17.44
N GLN A 39 1.06 -0.08 18.68
CA GLN A 39 0.44 0.97 19.49
C GLN A 39 1.34 2.21 19.65
N ARG A 40 2.65 2.01 19.64
CA ARG A 40 3.65 3.08 19.69
C ARG A 40 3.75 3.92 18.40
N ASP A 41 3.13 3.50 17.30
CA ASP A 41 3.10 4.27 16.05
C ASP A 41 2.04 5.39 16.10
N ALA A 42 1.04 5.28 16.98
CA ALA A 42 -0.08 6.19 17.02
C ALA A 42 0.28 7.69 17.13
N PRO A 43 1.23 8.14 17.99
CA PRO A 43 1.64 9.55 18.02
C PRO A 43 2.31 10.00 16.73
N PHE A 44 3.14 9.15 16.09
CA PHE A 44 3.83 9.45 14.85
C PHE A 44 2.85 9.53 13.68
N LEU A 45 1.90 8.60 13.59
CA LEU A 45 0.85 8.66 12.58
C LEU A 45 0.04 9.95 12.70
N LEU A 46 -0.36 10.34 13.91
CA LEU A 46 -1.06 11.61 14.13
C LEU A 46 -0.25 12.80 13.58
N THR A 47 1.05 12.87 13.92
CA THR A 47 1.92 13.98 13.52
C THR A 47 2.14 14.03 12.00
N HIS A 48 2.25 12.87 11.34
CA HIS A 48 2.65 12.82 9.94
C HIS A 48 1.47 12.75 8.97
N VAL A 49 0.38 12.04 9.32
CA VAL A 49 -0.70 11.79 8.36
C VAL A 49 -1.94 12.67 8.56
N CYS A 50 -2.03 13.41 9.69
CA CYS A 50 -3.17 14.28 9.98
C CYS A 50 -2.96 15.75 9.57
N LYS A 51 -1.98 16.04 8.74
CA LYS A 51 -1.76 17.38 8.21
C LYS A 51 -2.78 17.69 7.10
N PRO A 52 -3.25 18.96 6.97
CA PRO A 52 -4.19 19.35 5.92
C PRO A 52 -3.70 18.99 4.51
N SER A 53 -2.38 19.13 4.25
CA SER A 53 -1.75 18.75 2.99
C SER A 53 -1.94 17.27 2.65
N VAL A 54 -1.93 16.39 3.66
CA VAL A 54 -2.06 14.93 3.51
C VAL A 54 -3.52 14.53 3.40
N LEU A 55 -4.39 15.12 4.22
CA LEU A 55 -5.81 14.75 4.32
C LEU A 55 -6.67 15.24 3.15
N ARG A 56 -6.16 16.16 2.32
CA ARG A 56 -6.92 16.79 1.23
C ARG A 56 -7.66 15.80 0.31
N TYR A 57 -7.10 14.62 0.11
CA TYR A 57 -7.62 13.61 -0.82
C TYR A 57 -7.79 12.23 -0.15
N VAL A 58 -7.88 12.22 1.15
CA VAL A 58 -7.98 10.98 1.94
C VAL A 58 -9.27 11.00 2.75
N ALA A 59 -9.92 9.86 2.89
CA ALA A 59 -11.06 9.72 3.78
C ALA A 59 -10.71 10.14 5.23
N PRO A 60 -11.69 10.56 6.04
CA PRO A 60 -11.44 11.01 7.40
C PRO A 60 -10.54 10.06 8.20
N SER A 61 -9.50 10.62 8.80
CA SER A 61 -8.50 9.91 9.61
C SER A 61 -8.76 10.15 11.09
N PRO A 62 -8.30 9.27 12.00
CA PRO A 62 -8.36 9.54 13.42
C PRO A 62 -7.68 10.86 13.77
N ALA A 63 -8.33 11.70 14.58
CA ALA A 63 -7.87 13.05 14.91
C ALA A 63 -7.11 13.12 16.26
N SER A 64 -6.76 11.98 16.86
CA SER A 64 -6.05 11.92 18.16
C SER A 64 -5.20 10.66 18.27
N VAL A 65 -4.23 10.67 19.18
CA VAL A 65 -3.39 9.50 19.49
C VAL A 65 -4.27 8.32 19.90
N GLU A 66 -5.27 8.56 20.74
CA GLU A 66 -6.17 7.50 21.19
C GLU A 66 -7.06 6.98 20.04
N GLY A 67 -7.46 7.85 19.13
CA GLY A 67 -8.13 7.46 17.89
C GLY A 67 -7.27 6.52 17.04
N PHE A 68 -5.98 6.82 16.88
CA PHE A 68 -5.04 5.93 16.20
C PHE A 68 -4.81 4.61 16.95
N ARG A 69 -4.75 4.62 18.28
CA ARG A 69 -4.66 3.39 19.06
C ARG A 69 -5.86 2.48 18.82
N ARG A 70 -7.08 3.04 18.83
CA ARG A 70 -8.30 2.28 18.48
C ARG A 70 -8.27 1.78 17.06
N PHE A 71 -7.85 2.60 16.09
CA PHE A 71 -7.69 2.20 14.70
C PHE A 71 -6.71 1.02 14.56
N ILE A 72 -5.54 1.07 15.21
CA ILE A 72 -4.56 -0.03 15.21
C ILE A 72 -5.17 -1.31 15.77
N GLY A 73 -5.87 -1.23 16.91
CA GLY A 73 -6.59 -2.38 17.48
C GLY A 73 -7.64 -2.95 16.54
N TRP A 74 -8.39 -2.08 15.87
CA TRP A 74 -9.38 -2.47 14.88
C TRP A 74 -8.75 -3.18 13.68
N THR A 75 -7.64 -2.66 13.11
CA THR A 75 -6.96 -3.31 11.97
C THR A 75 -6.49 -4.72 12.33
N HIS A 76 -5.96 -4.93 13.54
CA HIS A 76 -5.56 -6.25 14.02
C HIS A 76 -6.77 -7.18 14.19
N ALA A 77 -7.90 -6.68 14.67
CA ALA A 77 -9.11 -7.47 14.81
C ALA A 77 -9.70 -7.88 13.44
N GLN A 78 -9.71 -6.95 12.45
CA GLN A 78 -10.18 -7.26 11.11
C GLN A 78 -9.25 -8.23 10.38
N ARG A 79 -7.94 -8.12 10.57
CA ARG A 79 -6.97 -9.07 10.02
C ARG A 79 -7.24 -10.49 10.51
N ARG A 80 -7.44 -10.69 11.83
CA ARG A 80 -7.77 -12.01 12.38
C ARG A 80 -9.04 -12.62 11.80
N LYS A 81 -9.97 -11.79 11.33
CA LYS A 81 -11.19 -12.21 10.65
C LYS A 81 -11.02 -12.45 9.14
N GLY A 82 -9.82 -12.18 8.59
CA GLY A 82 -9.60 -12.27 7.15
C GLY A 82 -10.27 -11.16 6.33
N LEU A 83 -10.51 -9.98 6.94
CA LEU A 83 -11.29 -8.91 6.29
C LEU A 83 -10.46 -7.67 5.96
N HIS A 84 -9.20 -7.60 6.40
CA HIS A 84 -8.40 -6.40 6.22
C HIS A 84 -6.93 -6.64 6.50
N VAL A 85 -6.07 -6.07 5.67
CA VAL A 85 -4.62 -6.03 5.84
C VAL A 85 -4.19 -4.58 6.01
N CYS A 86 -3.33 -4.28 6.99
CA CYS A 86 -2.85 -2.93 7.22
C CYS A 86 -1.37 -2.95 7.61
N PHE A 87 -0.53 -2.41 6.72
CA PHE A 87 0.89 -2.21 6.95
C PHE A 87 1.20 -0.77 7.35
N GLY A 88 2.10 -0.60 8.31
CA GLY A 88 2.76 0.67 8.58
C GLY A 88 4.04 0.80 7.77
N ILE A 89 4.29 1.97 7.20
CA ILE A 89 5.50 2.31 6.45
C ILE A 89 6.51 2.91 7.40
N VAL A 90 7.67 2.29 7.54
CA VAL A 90 8.77 2.73 8.39
C VAL A 90 9.97 3.10 7.51
N PRO A 91 10.39 4.38 7.51
CA PRO A 91 11.54 4.80 6.70
C PRO A 91 12.88 4.30 7.25
N PRO A 92 13.95 4.33 6.45
CA PRO A 92 15.29 3.99 6.91
C PRO A 92 15.71 4.82 8.14
N GLY A 93 16.33 4.16 9.12
CA GLY A 93 16.79 4.80 10.36
C GLY A 93 15.70 5.09 11.39
N GLU A 94 14.43 4.89 11.03
CA GLU A 94 13.30 5.08 11.93
C GLU A 94 12.78 3.75 12.51
N THR A 95 12.06 3.86 13.63
CA THR A 95 11.40 2.70 14.26
C THR A 95 9.87 2.81 14.27
N ARG A 96 9.35 3.96 13.84
CA ARG A 96 7.94 4.32 13.87
C ARG A 96 7.38 4.47 12.46
N ALA A 97 6.12 4.10 12.31
CA ALA A 97 5.42 4.26 11.04
C ALA A 97 5.05 5.73 10.79
N VAL A 98 5.31 6.19 9.57
CA VAL A 98 5.02 7.55 9.07
C VAL A 98 3.98 7.55 7.96
N GLY A 99 3.44 6.38 7.65
CA GLY A 99 2.41 6.14 6.64
C GLY A 99 1.78 4.78 6.82
N ILE A 100 0.73 4.53 6.05
CA ILE A 100 -0.10 3.33 6.13
C ILE A 100 -0.43 2.87 4.72
N VAL A 101 -0.43 1.56 4.51
CA VAL A 101 -1.03 0.90 3.33
C VAL A 101 -2.06 -0.10 3.82
N GLN A 102 -3.25 -0.05 3.24
CA GLN A 102 -4.36 -0.92 3.59
C GLN A 102 -4.84 -1.69 2.37
N ILE A 103 -5.25 -2.94 2.56
CA ILE A 103 -5.90 -3.79 1.55
C ILE A 103 -7.15 -4.38 2.18
N TRP A 104 -8.27 -4.30 1.47
CA TRP A 104 -9.52 -4.93 1.87
C TRP A 104 -10.15 -5.69 0.71
N PRO A 105 -10.82 -6.81 0.98
CA PRO A 105 -11.40 -7.63 -0.07
C PRO A 105 -12.62 -6.95 -0.68
N LEU A 106 -12.73 -7.01 -2.00
CA LEU A 106 -13.99 -6.79 -2.74
C LEU A 106 -14.73 -8.10 -2.93
N GLU A 107 -13.98 -9.20 -3.05
CA GLU A 107 -14.50 -10.56 -3.02
C GLU A 107 -14.00 -11.28 -1.76
N ARG A 108 -14.83 -12.15 -1.16
CA ARG A 108 -14.56 -12.77 0.15
C ARG A 108 -13.23 -13.53 0.26
N ASP A 109 -12.74 -14.06 -0.84
CA ASP A 109 -11.51 -14.83 -0.95
C ASP A 109 -10.28 -13.98 -1.28
N PHE A 110 -10.43 -12.65 -1.32
CA PHE A 110 -9.40 -11.70 -1.78
C PHE A 110 -9.02 -11.85 -3.26
N SER A 111 -9.72 -12.65 -4.07
CA SER A 111 -9.43 -12.74 -5.51
C SER A 111 -9.46 -11.37 -6.18
N THR A 112 -10.38 -10.51 -5.78
CA THR A 112 -10.41 -9.08 -6.07
C THR A 112 -10.36 -8.28 -4.78
N ALA A 113 -9.44 -7.34 -4.70
CA ALA A 113 -9.25 -6.48 -3.53
C ALA A 113 -9.07 -5.02 -3.93
N GLU A 114 -9.34 -4.11 -3.00
CA GLU A 114 -9.01 -2.70 -3.14
C GLU A 114 -7.90 -2.33 -2.14
N TRP A 115 -7.02 -1.43 -2.51
CA TRP A 115 -6.01 -0.92 -1.63
C TRP A 115 -5.98 0.60 -1.60
N GLY A 116 -5.58 1.15 -0.48
CA GLY A 116 -5.40 2.57 -0.27
C GLY A 116 -4.20 2.86 0.61
N PHE A 117 -3.73 4.10 0.56
CA PHE A 117 -2.55 4.48 1.32
C PHE A 117 -2.55 5.95 1.73
N VAL A 118 -1.77 6.23 2.75
CA VAL A 118 -1.43 7.58 3.18
C VAL A 118 0.03 7.62 3.62
N LEU A 119 0.74 8.70 3.29
CA LEU A 119 2.13 8.93 3.70
C LEU A 119 2.30 10.38 4.14
N GLY A 120 3.01 10.58 5.24
CA GLY A 120 3.38 11.90 5.73
C GLY A 120 4.09 12.75 4.67
N ASP A 121 3.74 14.02 4.58
CA ASP A 121 4.21 14.94 3.54
C ASP A 121 5.73 15.14 3.52
N ALA A 122 6.39 15.05 4.68
CA ALA A 122 7.85 15.11 4.79
C ALA A 122 8.59 14.00 3.99
N TYR A 123 7.88 12.93 3.63
CA TYR A 123 8.44 11.78 2.92
C TYR A 123 8.02 11.73 1.44
N TRP A 124 7.29 12.76 0.96
CA TRP A 124 6.91 12.84 -0.44
C TRP A 124 8.12 13.13 -1.34
N GLY A 125 8.13 12.56 -2.52
CA GLY A 125 9.23 12.73 -3.49
C GLY A 125 10.51 11.94 -3.20
N THR A 126 10.61 11.25 -2.04
CA THR A 126 11.82 10.50 -1.64
C THR A 126 11.91 9.09 -2.24
N GLY A 127 10.88 8.63 -2.95
CA GLY A 127 10.79 7.24 -3.41
C GLY A 127 10.35 6.24 -2.33
N LEU A 128 10.27 6.65 -1.07
CA LEU A 128 9.87 5.79 0.06
C LEU A 128 8.57 5.03 -0.23
N PHE A 129 7.54 5.74 -0.71
CA PHE A 129 6.24 5.11 -0.96
C PHE A 129 6.31 4.04 -2.05
N VAL A 130 6.96 4.32 -3.18
CA VAL A 130 7.03 3.36 -4.30
C VAL A 130 7.74 2.08 -3.88
N ARG A 131 8.83 2.18 -3.09
CA ARG A 131 9.53 1.02 -2.52
C ARG A 131 8.63 0.24 -1.55
N SER A 132 7.98 0.94 -0.62
CA SER A 132 7.01 0.32 0.31
C SER A 132 5.87 -0.37 -0.42
N ALA A 133 5.30 0.29 -1.44
CA ALA A 133 4.21 -0.25 -2.23
C ALA A 133 4.61 -1.53 -2.97
N ARG A 134 5.83 -1.61 -3.52
CA ARG A 134 6.32 -2.83 -4.17
C ARG A 134 6.33 -4.03 -3.21
N LEU A 135 6.81 -3.84 -1.99
CA LEU A 135 6.78 -4.89 -0.96
C LEU A 135 5.35 -5.35 -0.63
N VAL A 136 4.42 -4.40 -0.52
CA VAL A 136 3.02 -4.70 -0.24
C VAL A 136 2.34 -5.39 -1.43
N LEU A 137 2.65 -4.99 -2.66
CA LEU A 137 2.12 -5.63 -3.87
C LEU A 137 2.66 -7.07 -4.03
N ASP A 138 3.95 -7.30 -3.73
CA ASP A 138 4.51 -8.67 -3.69
C ASP A 138 3.77 -9.55 -2.67
N PHE A 139 3.44 -9.00 -1.51
CA PHE A 139 2.62 -9.70 -0.51
C PHE A 139 1.18 -9.93 -1.00
N ALA A 140 0.56 -8.93 -1.59
CA ALA A 140 -0.82 -9.02 -2.06
C ALA A 140 -1.00 -10.10 -3.15
N PHE A 141 -0.14 -10.10 -4.17
CA PHE A 141 -0.21 -11.07 -5.25
C PHE A 141 0.38 -12.44 -4.89
N GLY A 142 1.35 -12.49 -3.96
CA GLY A 142 1.96 -13.73 -3.50
C GLY A 142 1.20 -14.39 -2.36
N ALA A 143 1.38 -13.86 -1.15
CA ALA A 143 0.89 -14.51 0.07
C ALA A 143 -0.63 -14.33 0.29
N LEU A 144 -1.23 -13.21 -0.15
CA LEU A 144 -2.66 -12.94 -0.02
C LEU A 144 -3.47 -13.57 -1.17
N GLY A 145 -2.82 -13.88 -2.33
CA GLY A 145 -3.45 -14.55 -3.46
C GLY A 145 -4.36 -13.66 -4.32
N VAL A 146 -4.20 -12.34 -4.23
CA VAL A 146 -4.99 -11.40 -5.03
C VAL A 146 -4.73 -11.62 -6.52
N SER A 147 -5.78 -11.72 -7.33
CA SER A 147 -5.69 -11.78 -8.80
C SER A 147 -5.81 -10.40 -9.43
N ARG A 148 -6.65 -9.53 -8.82
CA ARG A 148 -6.91 -8.16 -9.25
C ARG A 148 -6.89 -7.21 -8.06
N LEU A 149 -6.04 -6.19 -8.12
CA LEU A 149 -5.93 -5.16 -7.10
C LEU A 149 -6.37 -3.81 -7.65
N GLU A 150 -7.45 -3.27 -7.09
CA GLU A 150 -8.03 -1.97 -7.48
C GLU A 150 -7.57 -0.84 -6.57
N ALA A 151 -7.55 0.37 -7.10
CA ALA A 151 -7.31 1.58 -6.34
C ALA A 151 -8.07 2.77 -6.92
N ARG A 152 -8.38 3.73 -6.08
CA ARG A 152 -9.03 4.97 -6.49
C ARG A 152 -8.21 6.16 -6.02
N ALA A 153 -8.08 7.17 -6.88
CA ALA A 153 -7.52 8.45 -6.51
C ALA A 153 -8.39 9.57 -7.06
N VAL A 154 -8.57 10.61 -6.27
CA VAL A 154 -9.19 11.86 -6.77
C VAL A 154 -8.41 12.34 -7.98
N ASP A 155 -9.10 12.72 -9.07
CA ASP A 155 -8.45 13.11 -10.34
C ASP A 155 -7.43 14.24 -10.12
N ALA A 156 -7.77 15.24 -9.30
CA ALA A 156 -6.89 16.34 -8.94
C ALA A 156 -5.68 15.92 -8.07
N ASN A 157 -5.62 14.68 -7.57
CA ASN A 157 -4.49 14.17 -6.81
C ASN A 157 -3.38 13.67 -7.76
N ALA A 158 -2.66 14.61 -8.38
CA ALA A 158 -1.58 14.28 -9.32
C ALA A 158 -0.52 13.36 -8.72
N ARG A 159 -0.24 13.50 -7.40
CA ARG A 159 0.75 12.68 -6.68
C ARG A 159 0.26 11.23 -6.52
N GLY A 160 -0.96 11.02 -6.06
CA GLY A 160 -1.55 9.69 -5.93
C GLY A 160 -1.65 8.98 -7.29
N ASN A 161 -2.18 9.68 -8.30
CA ASN A 161 -2.26 9.16 -9.67
C ASN A 161 -0.87 8.83 -10.25
N GLY A 162 0.14 9.65 -9.94
CA GLY A 162 1.53 9.42 -10.36
C GLY A 162 2.16 8.18 -9.74
N VAL A 163 1.78 7.82 -8.50
CA VAL A 163 2.23 6.58 -7.85
C VAL A 163 1.71 5.36 -8.61
N PHE A 164 0.42 5.32 -8.94
CA PHE A 164 -0.17 4.19 -9.65
C PHE A 164 0.50 3.96 -11.01
N ARG A 165 0.77 5.03 -11.78
CA ARG A 165 1.55 4.93 -13.03
C ARG A 165 2.93 4.33 -12.78
N LYS A 166 3.66 4.80 -11.76
CA LYS A 166 5.01 4.29 -11.42
C LYS A 166 5.02 2.82 -10.95
N LEU A 167 3.89 2.31 -10.54
CA LEU A 167 3.72 0.90 -10.16
C LEU A 167 3.23 0.03 -11.33
N GLY A 168 2.98 0.62 -12.50
CA GLY A 168 2.51 -0.10 -13.68
C GLY A 168 1.00 -0.35 -13.68
N ALA A 169 0.24 0.35 -12.84
CA ALA A 169 -1.22 0.24 -12.84
C ALA A 169 -1.83 0.76 -14.13
N THR A 170 -2.89 0.12 -14.58
CA THR A 170 -3.70 0.53 -15.72
C THR A 170 -4.83 1.44 -15.25
N ARG A 171 -5.01 2.58 -15.94
CA ARG A 171 -6.17 3.46 -15.74
C ARG A 171 -7.38 2.87 -16.47
N GLU A 172 -8.43 2.53 -15.74
CA GLU A 172 -9.60 1.87 -16.31
C GLU A 172 -10.77 2.84 -16.59
N GLY A 173 -10.85 3.93 -15.85
CA GLY A 173 -11.96 4.86 -16.03
C GLY A 173 -11.99 5.99 -15.02
N VAL A 174 -13.10 6.73 -15.05
CA VAL A 174 -13.41 7.83 -14.12
C VAL A 174 -14.78 7.57 -13.50
N LEU A 175 -14.82 7.57 -12.18
CA LEU A 175 -16.05 7.52 -11.39
C LEU A 175 -16.44 8.95 -11.07
N ARG A 176 -17.41 9.50 -11.82
CA ARG A 176 -17.87 10.88 -11.65
C ARG A 176 -18.49 11.08 -10.27
N GLY A 177 -18.07 12.15 -9.57
CA GLY A 177 -18.56 12.47 -8.25
C GLY A 177 -18.24 11.43 -7.18
N GLY A 178 -17.21 10.59 -7.40
CA GLY A 178 -16.87 9.45 -6.52
C GLY A 178 -16.26 9.85 -5.18
N PHE A 179 -15.82 11.09 -5.01
CA PHE A 179 -15.22 11.59 -3.77
C PHE A 179 -15.94 12.84 -3.27
N ARG A 180 -16.40 12.79 -2.02
CA ARG A 180 -17.00 13.95 -1.36
C ARG A 180 -15.91 14.75 -0.63
N ASP A 181 -15.76 16.03 -0.98
CA ASP A 181 -14.84 17.00 -0.40
C ASP A 181 -15.67 18.16 0.21
N GLY A 182 -16.09 18.02 1.47
CA GLY A 182 -17.06 18.91 2.09
C GLY A 182 -18.42 18.81 1.40
N ASP A 183 -18.86 19.92 0.79
CA ASP A 183 -20.12 19.99 0.02
C ASP A 183 -19.90 19.78 -1.50
N GLU A 184 -18.66 19.65 -1.95
CA GLU A 184 -18.32 19.38 -3.34
C GLU A 184 -18.15 17.88 -3.60
N PHE A 185 -18.41 17.48 -4.85
CA PHE A 185 -18.09 16.15 -5.35
C PHE A 185 -17.00 16.24 -6.39
N ARG A 186 -15.99 15.38 -6.27
CA ARG A 186 -14.86 15.26 -7.19
C ARG A 186 -14.82 13.89 -7.83
N ASP A 187 -14.25 13.80 -8.99
CA ASP A 187 -14.11 12.56 -9.72
C ASP A 187 -12.98 11.70 -9.14
N HIS A 188 -13.18 10.39 -9.12
CA HIS A 188 -12.13 9.40 -8.87
C HIS A 188 -11.66 8.79 -10.17
N VAL A 189 -10.35 8.69 -10.35
CA VAL A 189 -9.73 7.82 -11.34
C VAL A 189 -9.63 6.42 -10.76
N MET A 190 -10.13 5.44 -11.51
CA MET A 190 -10.03 4.02 -11.20
C MET A 190 -8.74 3.46 -11.80
N TRP A 191 -7.97 2.78 -10.99
CA TRP A 191 -6.73 2.10 -11.33
C TRP A 191 -6.81 0.63 -10.95
N SER A 192 -6.15 -0.22 -11.73
CA SER A 192 -5.99 -1.64 -11.39
C SER A 192 -4.60 -2.16 -11.72
N ILE A 193 -4.21 -3.24 -11.03
CA ILE A 193 -3.06 -4.08 -11.37
C ILE A 193 -3.54 -5.52 -11.32
N LEU A 194 -3.25 -6.31 -12.35
CA LEU A 194 -3.52 -7.74 -12.39
C LEU A 194 -2.27 -8.53 -11.98
N ALA A 195 -2.45 -9.69 -11.35
CA ALA A 195 -1.34 -10.52 -10.86
C ALA A 195 -0.28 -10.81 -11.94
N HIS A 196 -0.71 -11.16 -13.16
CA HIS A 196 0.20 -11.44 -14.27
C HIS A 196 0.94 -10.19 -14.77
N GLU A 197 0.32 -9.01 -14.70
CA GLU A 197 0.95 -7.73 -15.03
C GLU A 197 2.03 -7.38 -14.02
N TRP A 198 1.76 -7.60 -12.71
CA TRP A 198 2.74 -7.38 -11.65
C TRP A 198 3.95 -8.30 -11.81
N THR A 199 3.73 -9.57 -12.12
CA THR A 199 4.81 -10.51 -12.42
C THR A 199 5.67 -10.03 -13.59
N ALA A 200 5.08 -9.49 -14.66
CA ALA A 200 5.80 -8.93 -15.80
C ALA A 200 6.59 -7.66 -15.44
N VAL A 201 6.06 -6.80 -14.57
CA VAL A 201 6.77 -5.62 -14.06
C VAL A 201 7.99 -6.05 -13.21
N ARG A 202 7.81 -7.04 -12.33
CA ARG A 202 8.88 -7.53 -11.45
C ARG A 202 10.01 -8.24 -12.20
N SER A 203 9.69 -8.97 -13.25
CA SER A 203 10.68 -9.64 -14.11
C SER A 203 11.37 -8.71 -15.13
N GLY A 204 10.96 -7.43 -15.19
CA GLY A 204 11.47 -6.48 -16.19
C GLY A 204 10.91 -6.69 -17.60
N ALA A 205 9.98 -7.62 -17.80
CA ALA A 205 9.35 -7.89 -19.09
C ALA A 205 8.37 -6.76 -19.49
N ARG A 206 7.82 -6.02 -18.54
CA ARG A 206 7.00 -4.82 -18.76
C ARG A 206 7.72 -3.60 -18.19
N LYS A 207 8.07 -2.63 -19.05
CA LYS A 207 8.58 -1.33 -18.58
C LYS A 207 7.41 -0.50 -18.06
N VAL A 208 7.61 0.12 -16.91
CA VAL A 208 6.69 1.13 -16.37
C VAL A 208 7.11 2.47 -16.96
N SER A 209 6.23 3.11 -17.71
CA SER A 209 6.42 4.41 -18.37
C SER A 209 6.02 5.56 -17.42
#